data_9d67143e35f373a5ea6aa7209854a15b
#
_entry.id   9d67143e35f373a5ea6aa7209854a15b
#
_cell.length_a   1.000
_cell.length_b   1.000
_cell.length_c   1.000
_cell.angle_alpha   90.00
_cell.angle_beta   90.00
_cell.angle_gamma   90.00
#
_symmetry.space_group_name_H-M   'P 1'
#
loop_
_entity.id
_entity.type
_entity.pdbx_description
1 polymer ?
#
loop_
_entity_poly.entity_id
_entity_poly.type
_entity_poly.pdbx_seq_one_letter_code
_entity_poly.pdbx_strand_id
1 'polypeptide(L)'
;MGVKLEPVVRTFYEELEKGRIMGRRCKRCGAVEFPPVLACNSCSGTDMEWIEISGRAKMTSLIMPSVLSTKPETIDLMPFCLACVEIEEGPAVNALVRGVTKKNRTELLGKLPVSVKAEIVQRDGYKTVVFALAEEE
;
A
#
# COMPACT_ATOMS: atom_id res chain seq x y z
N MET A 1 -22.77 12.54 -3.10
CA MET A 1 -23.04 11.65 -1.99
C MET A 1 -22.23 12.04 -0.77
N GLY A 2 -22.88 12.14 0.34
CA GLY A 2 -22.29 12.80 1.49
C GLY A 2 -21.53 11.92 2.47
N VAL A 3 -20.63 11.06 2.02
CA VAL A 3 -19.75 10.39 2.96
C VAL A 3 -18.70 11.39 3.43
N LYS A 4 -18.76 11.71 4.73
CA LYS A 4 -17.84 12.65 5.32
C LYS A 4 -16.59 11.91 5.77
N LEU A 5 -15.46 12.19 5.13
CA LEU A 5 -14.21 11.57 5.49
C LEU A 5 -13.56 12.27 6.68
N GLU A 6 -12.90 11.49 7.51
CA GLU A 6 -12.03 12.02 8.56
C GLU A 6 -10.94 12.90 7.93
N PRO A 7 -10.48 13.98 8.62
CA PRO A 7 -9.46 14.86 8.04
C PRO A 7 -8.19 14.14 7.59
N VAL A 8 -7.73 13.13 8.34
CA VAL A 8 -6.53 12.38 7.97
C VAL A 8 -6.77 11.59 6.68
N VAL A 9 -7.92 10.93 6.57
CA VAL A 9 -8.26 10.14 5.37
C VAL A 9 -8.44 11.06 4.18
N ARG A 10 -9.12 12.20 4.38
CA ARG A 10 -9.34 13.18 3.32
C ARG A 10 -8.02 13.68 2.73
N THR A 11 -7.08 14.07 3.59
CA THR A 11 -5.78 14.57 3.15
C THR A 11 -5.04 13.50 2.34
N PHE A 12 -5.08 12.25 2.79
CA PHE A 12 -4.46 11.14 2.07
C PHE A 12 -4.97 11.04 0.63
N TYR A 13 -6.31 11.04 0.46
CA TYR A 13 -6.90 10.91 -0.87
C TYR A 13 -6.72 12.17 -1.72
N GLU A 14 -6.75 13.35 -1.12
CA GLU A 14 -6.47 14.60 -1.85
C GLU A 14 -5.05 14.60 -2.40
N GLU A 15 -4.08 14.10 -1.63
CA GLU A 15 -2.70 14.02 -2.10
C GLU A 15 -2.53 12.97 -3.19
N LEU A 16 -3.28 11.86 -3.15
CA LEU A 16 -3.26 10.88 -4.22
C LEU A 16 -3.71 11.49 -5.55
N GLU A 17 -4.67 12.40 -5.53
CA GLU A 17 -5.11 13.10 -6.74
C GLU A 17 -3.99 13.94 -7.33
N LYS A 18 -3.04 14.39 -6.51
CA LYS A 18 -1.87 15.14 -6.94
C LYS A 18 -0.68 14.24 -7.29
N GLY A 19 -0.82 12.92 -7.18
CA GLY A 19 0.23 11.96 -7.45
C GLY A 19 1.18 11.71 -6.30
N ARG A 20 0.80 12.05 -5.08
CA ARG A 20 1.64 11.85 -3.89
C ARG A 20 1.03 10.82 -2.96
N ILE A 21 1.86 9.90 -2.47
CA ILE A 21 1.48 8.88 -1.49
C ILE A 21 2.02 9.34 -0.16
N MET A 22 1.13 9.60 0.80
CA MET A 22 1.52 10.20 2.08
C MET A 22 1.37 9.22 3.22
N GLY A 23 2.30 9.27 4.15
CA GLY A 23 2.19 8.61 5.45
C GLY A 23 2.32 9.66 6.53
N ARG A 24 2.37 9.24 7.78
CA ARG A 24 2.55 10.16 8.91
C ARG A 24 3.69 9.66 9.79
N ARG A 25 4.48 10.59 10.31
CA ARG A 25 5.56 10.27 11.23
C ARG A 25 5.28 10.95 12.57
N CYS A 26 5.43 10.18 13.64
CA CYS A 26 5.28 10.72 14.99
C CYS A 26 6.47 11.61 15.33
N LYS A 27 6.22 12.86 15.66
CA LYS A 27 7.28 13.80 16.05
C LYS A 27 7.89 13.42 17.40
N ARG A 28 7.16 12.66 18.21
CA ARG A 28 7.58 12.31 19.55
C ARG A 28 8.51 11.11 19.57
N CYS A 29 8.16 10.02 18.86
CA CYS A 29 8.95 8.78 18.88
C CYS A 29 9.59 8.42 17.54
N GLY A 30 9.25 9.15 16.45
CA GLY A 30 9.83 8.92 15.15
C GLY A 30 9.21 7.80 14.33
N ALA A 31 8.23 7.07 14.88
CA ALA A 31 7.59 5.97 14.17
C ALA A 31 6.78 6.48 12.98
N VAL A 32 6.87 5.75 11.86
CA VAL A 32 6.09 6.07 10.65
C VAL A 32 4.87 5.18 10.60
N GLU A 33 3.73 5.76 10.27
CA GLU A 33 2.47 5.03 10.09
C GLU A 33 2.03 5.12 8.64
N PHE A 34 1.77 3.99 8.03
CA PHE A 34 1.21 3.90 6.68
C PHE A 34 0.33 2.66 6.60
N PRO A 35 -0.95 2.74 6.20
CA PRO A 35 -1.69 3.98 5.86
C PRO A 35 -1.75 4.98 7.02
N PRO A 36 -1.95 6.27 6.73
CA PRO A 36 -1.89 7.30 7.78
C PRO A 36 -2.97 7.14 8.82
N VAL A 37 -2.61 7.44 10.07
CA VAL A 37 -3.51 7.32 11.22
C VAL A 37 -3.48 8.62 12.02
N LEU A 38 -4.50 8.81 12.85
CA LEU A 38 -4.60 10.01 13.69
C LEU A 38 -3.57 10.01 14.81
N ALA A 39 -3.36 8.85 15.43
CA ALA A 39 -2.44 8.70 16.56
C ALA A 39 -1.41 7.62 16.28
N CYS A 40 -0.23 7.79 16.86
CA CYS A 40 0.86 6.83 16.71
C CYS A 40 0.54 5.50 17.39
N ASN A 41 0.68 4.39 16.66
CA ASN A 41 0.47 3.06 17.23
C ASN A 41 1.58 2.64 18.21
N SER A 42 2.74 3.30 18.15
CA SER A 42 3.86 2.96 19.01
C SER A 42 3.82 3.67 20.36
N CYS A 43 3.44 4.95 20.40
CA CYS A 43 3.47 5.72 21.65
C CYS A 43 2.15 6.39 22.00
N SER A 44 1.11 6.21 21.18
CA SER A 44 -0.24 6.82 21.33
C SER A 44 -0.25 8.34 21.23
N GLY A 45 0.87 8.96 20.83
CA GLY A 45 0.93 10.40 20.65
C GLY A 45 0.13 10.86 19.43
N THR A 46 -0.34 12.11 19.47
CA THR A 46 -1.12 12.69 18.37
C THR A 46 -0.35 13.75 17.60
N ASP A 47 0.88 14.06 18.02
CA ASP A 47 1.71 15.05 17.34
C ASP A 47 2.44 14.41 16.15
N MET A 48 1.74 14.31 15.05
CA MET A 48 2.21 13.65 13.84
C MET A 48 2.37 14.63 12.69
N GLU A 49 3.37 14.39 11.85
CA GLU A 49 3.59 15.19 10.67
C GLU A 49 3.38 14.35 9.41
N TRP A 50 2.98 15.00 8.33
CA TRP A 50 2.82 14.35 7.04
C TRP A 50 4.19 14.19 6.38
N ILE A 51 4.44 13.00 5.83
CA ILE A 51 5.65 12.73 5.04
C ILE A 51 5.24 12.07 3.72
N GLU A 52 6.04 12.29 2.70
CA GLU A 52 5.84 11.61 1.43
C GLU A 52 6.53 10.25 1.46
N ILE A 53 5.80 9.21 1.05
CA ILE A 53 6.31 7.85 0.98
C ILE A 53 6.96 7.65 -0.38
N SER A 54 8.15 7.04 -0.40
CA SER A 54 8.92 6.85 -1.63
C SER A 54 8.23 5.92 -2.63
N GLY A 55 7.42 5.00 -2.13
CA GLY A 55 6.79 3.97 -2.96
C GLY A 55 7.64 2.71 -3.09
N ARG A 56 8.88 2.73 -2.64
CA ARG A 56 9.73 1.54 -2.66
C ARG A 56 9.40 0.65 -1.48
N ALA A 57 9.31 -0.66 -1.74
CA ALA A 57 8.93 -1.60 -0.70
C ALA A 57 9.41 -3.00 -1.07
N LYS A 58 9.24 -3.93 -0.12
CA LYS A 58 9.54 -5.34 -0.36
C LYS A 58 8.36 -6.20 0.04
N MET A 59 7.98 -7.10 -0.85
CA MET A 59 6.96 -8.10 -0.58
C MET A 59 7.60 -9.23 0.21
N THR A 60 7.11 -9.43 1.44
CA THR A 60 7.70 -10.44 2.34
C THR A 60 6.92 -11.75 2.36
N SER A 61 5.67 -11.73 1.89
CA SER A 61 4.85 -12.93 1.73
C SER A 61 3.84 -12.68 0.63
N LEU A 62 3.29 -13.76 0.08
CA LEU A 62 2.25 -13.60 -0.93
C LEU A 62 1.24 -14.75 -0.85
N ILE A 63 -0.01 -14.43 -1.19
CA ILE A 63 -1.11 -15.39 -1.29
C ILE A 63 -1.86 -15.06 -2.57
N MET A 64 -2.09 -16.06 -3.42
CA MET A 64 -2.89 -15.86 -4.62
C MET A 64 -4.37 -15.80 -4.26
N PRO A 65 -5.14 -14.86 -4.83
CA PRO A 65 -6.58 -14.84 -4.61
C PRO A 65 -7.21 -16.06 -5.27
N SER A 66 -8.22 -16.65 -4.62
CA SER A 66 -8.98 -17.71 -5.25
C SER A 66 -10.01 -17.12 -6.19
N VAL A 67 -10.49 -17.92 -7.14
CA VAL A 67 -11.54 -17.48 -8.06
C VAL A 67 -12.79 -17.07 -7.26
N LEU A 68 -13.05 -17.75 -6.16
CA LEU A 68 -14.22 -17.46 -5.33
C LEU A 68 -14.09 -16.17 -4.52
N SER A 69 -12.88 -15.72 -4.26
CA SER A 69 -12.64 -14.50 -3.49
C SER A 69 -12.35 -13.27 -4.36
N THR A 70 -12.25 -13.44 -5.68
CA THR A 70 -11.99 -12.32 -6.58
C THR A 70 -13.25 -11.47 -6.71
N LYS A 71 -13.11 -10.18 -6.40
CA LYS A 71 -14.22 -9.25 -6.45
C LYS A 71 -14.28 -8.53 -7.79
N PRO A 72 -15.48 -8.19 -8.30
CA PRO A 72 -15.59 -7.42 -9.54
C PRO A 72 -14.79 -6.13 -9.53
N GLU A 73 -14.65 -5.50 -8.37
CA GLU A 73 -13.94 -4.22 -8.24
C GLU A 73 -12.44 -4.32 -8.52
N THR A 74 -11.87 -5.53 -8.45
CA THR A 74 -10.42 -5.71 -8.63
C THR A 74 -10.08 -6.55 -9.87
N ILE A 75 -11.07 -7.01 -10.62
CA ILE A 75 -10.83 -7.85 -11.80
C ILE A 75 -9.93 -7.15 -12.82
N ASP A 76 -10.10 -5.84 -13.00
CA ASP A 76 -9.30 -5.06 -13.93
C ASP A 76 -7.84 -4.94 -13.51
N LEU A 77 -7.51 -5.27 -12.27
CA LEU A 77 -6.15 -5.23 -11.77
C LEU A 77 -5.40 -6.55 -11.93
N MET A 78 -6.08 -7.60 -12.39
CA MET A 78 -5.45 -8.91 -12.61
C MET A 78 -4.34 -8.84 -13.66
N PRO A 79 -3.27 -9.63 -13.56
CA PRO A 79 -3.00 -10.59 -12.47
C PRO A 79 -2.41 -9.90 -11.24
N PHE A 80 -2.77 -10.37 -10.07
CA PHE A 80 -2.24 -9.83 -8.81
C PHE A 80 -2.23 -10.91 -7.73
N CYS A 81 -1.50 -10.64 -6.64
CA CYS A 81 -1.59 -11.42 -5.40
C CYS A 81 -1.89 -10.50 -4.25
N LEU A 82 -2.27 -11.07 -3.11
CA LEU A 82 -2.38 -10.37 -1.85
C LEU A 82 -1.10 -10.63 -1.07
N ALA A 83 -0.51 -9.60 -0.50
CA ALA A 83 0.81 -9.73 0.09
C ALA A 83 0.98 -8.87 1.32
N CYS A 84 1.92 -9.27 2.17
CA CYS A 84 2.45 -8.39 3.19
C CYS A 84 3.62 -7.64 2.55
N VAL A 85 3.57 -6.32 2.61
CA VAL A 85 4.56 -5.45 1.98
C VAL A 85 5.16 -4.56 3.05
N GLU A 86 6.49 -4.55 3.15
CA GLU A 86 7.21 -3.68 4.07
C GLU A 86 7.75 -2.49 3.28
N ILE A 87 7.26 -1.29 3.58
CA ILE A 87 7.71 -0.10 2.87
C ILE A 87 9.06 0.36 3.39
N GLU A 88 9.78 1.11 2.55
CA GLU A 88 11.13 1.58 2.88
C GLU A 88 11.16 2.38 4.18
N GLU A 89 10.10 3.10 4.48
CA GLU A 89 9.99 3.93 5.69
C GLU A 89 9.76 3.14 6.97
N GLY A 90 9.53 1.84 6.88
CA GLY A 90 9.45 0.94 8.01
C GLY A 90 8.18 0.13 8.21
N PRO A 91 6.98 0.71 8.06
CA PRO A 91 5.76 -0.05 8.33
C PRO A 91 5.51 -1.19 7.33
N ALA A 92 4.83 -2.23 7.80
CA ALA A 92 4.35 -3.32 6.95
C ALA A 92 2.85 -3.18 6.78
N VAL A 93 2.36 -3.42 5.57
CA VAL A 93 0.94 -3.34 5.26
C VAL A 93 0.53 -4.53 4.40
N ASN A 94 -0.73 -4.92 4.49
CA ASN A 94 -1.30 -5.89 3.57
C ASN A 94 -1.76 -5.16 2.33
N ALA A 95 -1.32 -5.62 1.16
CA ALA A 95 -1.56 -4.89 -0.07
C ALA A 95 -1.75 -5.84 -1.24
N LEU A 96 -2.34 -5.30 -2.30
CA LEU A 96 -2.46 -5.98 -3.58
C LEU A 96 -1.18 -5.70 -4.37
N VAL A 97 -0.55 -6.76 -4.91
CA VAL A 97 0.67 -6.63 -5.72
C VAL A 97 0.38 -7.16 -7.12
N ARG A 98 0.46 -6.27 -8.10
CA ARG A 98 0.20 -6.60 -9.51
C ARG A 98 1.40 -7.28 -10.14
N GLY A 99 1.12 -8.09 -11.15
CA GLY A 99 2.17 -8.77 -11.92
C GLY A 99 2.48 -10.17 -11.45
N VAL A 100 1.87 -10.63 -10.36
CA VAL A 100 2.07 -11.99 -9.85
C VAL A 100 1.05 -12.91 -10.51
N THR A 101 1.53 -13.96 -11.17
CA THR A 101 0.71 -14.92 -11.89
C THR A 101 0.90 -16.31 -11.31
N LYS A 102 0.06 -17.25 -11.72
CA LYS A 102 0.26 -18.67 -11.35
C LYS A 102 1.59 -19.19 -11.87
N LYS A 103 2.10 -18.62 -12.97
CA LYS A 103 3.36 -19.05 -13.57
C LYS A 103 4.57 -18.59 -12.78
N ASN A 104 4.58 -17.34 -12.29
CA ASN A 104 5.73 -16.80 -11.58
C ASN A 104 5.66 -16.91 -10.07
N ARG A 105 4.51 -17.33 -9.52
CA ARG A 105 4.31 -17.44 -8.08
C ARG A 105 5.37 -18.29 -7.37
N THR A 106 5.63 -19.47 -7.89
CA THR A 106 6.58 -20.41 -7.27
C THR A 106 7.98 -19.81 -7.24
N GLU A 107 8.39 -19.18 -8.34
CA GLU A 107 9.69 -18.53 -8.41
C GLU A 107 9.78 -17.38 -7.40
N LEU A 108 8.73 -16.56 -7.30
CA LEU A 108 8.72 -15.45 -6.36
C LEU A 108 8.74 -15.92 -4.91
N LEU A 109 8.04 -17.01 -4.60
CA LEU A 109 8.08 -17.58 -3.25
C LEU A 109 9.49 -17.98 -2.84
N GLY A 110 10.31 -18.44 -3.79
CA GLY A 110 11.69 -18.80 -3.51
C GLY A 110 12.64 -17.60 -3.42
N LYS A 111 12.19 -16.42 -3.80
CA LYS A 111 13.01 -15.21 -3.83
C LYS A 111 12.63 -14.17 -2.78
N LEU A 112 11.61 -14.43 -1.96
CA LEU A 112 11.18 -13.46 -0.97
C LEU A 112 12.30 -13.06 0.00
N PRO A 113 12.43 -11.80 0.38
CA PRO A 113 11.58 -10.67 -0.03
C PRO A 113 11.89 -10.19 -1.44
N VAL A 114 10.86 -9.73 -2.16
CA VAL A 114 10.96 -9.27 -3.53
C VAL A 114 10.64 -7.79 -3.60
N SER A 115 11.41 -7.03 -4.36
CA SER A 115 11.18 -5.59 -4.52
C SER A 115 9.88 -5.31 -5.25
N VAL A 116 9.10 -4.39 -4.71
CA VAL A 116 7.84 -3.92 -5.29
C VAL A 116 7.81 -2.39 -5.24
N LYS A 117 6.92 -1.82 -6.02
CA LYS A 117 6.78 -0.38 -6.12
C LYS A 117 5.32 0.01 -6.04
N ALA A 118 5.03 1.07 -5.31
CA ALA A 118 3.66 1.59 -5.20
C ALA A 118 3.23 2.24 -6.51
N GLU A 119 1.96 2.03 -6.86
CA GLU A 119 1.30 2.66 -8.00
C GLU A 119 0.01 3.30 -7.53
N ILE A 120 -0.30 4.47 -8.09
CA ILE A 120 -1.58 5.13 -7.86
C ILE A 120 -2.48 4.75 -9.02
N VAL A 121 -3.62 4.13 -8.72
CA VAL A 121 -4.56 3.70 -9.76
C VAL A 121 -5.91 4.37 -9.56
N GLN A 122 -6.55 4.71 -10.70
CA GLN A 122 -7.87 5.32 -10.69
C GLN A 122 -8.93 4.25 -10.42
N ARG A 123 -9.80 4.53 -9.47
CA ARG A 123 -10.98 3.71 -9.18
C ARG A 123 -12.23 4.53 -9.51
N ASP A 124 -13.38 4.04 -9.09
CA ASP A 124 -14.64 4.72 -9.35
C ASP A 124 -14.79 5.94 -8.42
N GLY A 125 -14.46 7.11 -8.95
CA GLY A 125 -14.58 8.37 -8.22
C GLY A 125 -13.42 8.69 -7.27
N TYR A 126 -12.37 7.86 -7.22
CA TYR A 126 -11.22 8.11 -6.35
C TYR A 126 -9.99 7.37 -6.88
N LYS A 127 -8.84 7.70 -6.32
CA LYS A 127 -7.59 6.99 -6.59
C LYS A 127 -7.18 6.21 -5.36
N THR A 128 -6.46 5.12 -5.56
CA THR A 128 -5.95 4.31 -4.46
C THR A 128 -4.53 3.85 -4.77
N VAL A 129 -3.89 3.24 -3.78
CA VAL A 129 -2.52 2.74 -3.92
C VAL A 129 -2.54 1.23 -4.00
N VAL A 130 -1.89 0.69 -5.03
CA VAL A 130 -1.55 -0.74 -5.12
C VAL A 130 -0.06 -0.85 -5.33
N PHE A 131 0.48 -2.05 -5.21
CA PHE A 131 1.90 -2.28 -5.50
C PHE A 131 2.03 -3.13 -6.76
N ALA A 132 3.18 -3.06 -7.39
CA ALA A 132 3.50 -3.88 -8.55
C ALA A 132 4.93 -4.39 -8.40
N LEU A 133 5.22 -5.53 -9.03
CA LEU A 133 6.59 -6.04 -9.04
C LEU A 133 7.51 -5.01 -9.66
N ALA A 134 8.59 -4.68 -8.97
CA ALA A 134 9.61 -3.79 -9.50
C ALA A 134 10.57 -4.60 -10.39
N GLU A 135 11.03 -3.96 -11.47
CA GLU A 135 12.05 -4.61 -12.30
C GLU A 135 13.36 -4.67 -11.53
N GLU A 136 13.98 -5.83 -11.55
CA GLU A 136 15.30 -5.98 -10.95
C GLU A 136 16.34 -5.45 -11.93
N GLU A 137 17.19 -4.57 -11.41
CA GLU A 137 18.36 -4.12 -12.15
C GLU A 137 19.58 -4.97 -11.85
#